data_61750b2231100366d597a3f88ac58e47
#
_entry.id   61750b2231100366d597a3f88ac58e47
#
_cell.length_a   1.000
_cell.length_b   1.000
_cell.length_c   1.000
_cell.angle_alpha   90.00
_cell.angle_beta   90.00
_cell.angle_gamma   90.00
#
_symmetry.space_group_name_H-M   'P 1'
#
loop_
_entity.id
_entity.type
_entity.pdbx_description
1 polymer ?
#
loop_
_entity_poly.entity_id
_entity_poly.type
_entity_poly.pdbx_seq_one_letter_code
_entity_poly.pdbx_strand_id
1 'polypeptide(L)' 'MTDVTEVAVTLNGEPARVATGSTVADLVRGLLDDDDPKGVAVALNRCVITRSEWACTTVPPGALVEVVGAAAGG' A
#
# COMPACT_ATOMS: atom_id res chain seq x y z
N MET A 1 -1.82 21.29 -17.95
CA MET A 1 -1.82 21.02 -16.73
C MET A 1 -1.92 19.60 -16.40
N THR A 2 -1.34 19.26 -15.43
CA THR A 2 -1.28 17.91 -15.10
C THR A 2 -2.39 17.52 -14.24
N ASP A 3 -3.08 16.55 -14.61
CA ASP A 3 -4.12 16.08 -13.81
C ASP A 3 -3.66 14.91 -13.06
N VAL A 4 -2.98 15.14 -11.98
CA VAL A 4 -2.62 14.04 -11.13
C VAL A 4 -3.87 13.60 -10.44
N THR A 5 -4.36 12.47 -10.80
CA THR A 5 -5.54 11.91 -10.17
C THR A 5 -5.09 11.03 -9.01
N GLU A 6 -5.68 11.27 -7.89
CA GLU A 6 -5.38 10.51 -6.69
C GLU A 6 -6.65 9.94 -6.10
N VAL A 7 -6.51 8.84 -5.39
CA VAL A 7 -7.63 8.26 -4.66
C VAL A 7 -7.33 8.33 -3.17
N ALA A 8 -8.37 8.53 -2.41
CA ALA A 8 -8.26 8.56 -0.95
C ALA A 8 -8.34 7.15 -0.42
N VAL A 9 -7.49 6.83 0.53
CA VAL A 9 -7.49 5.53 1.19
C VAL A 9 -7.26 5.77 2.67
N THR A 10 -7.44 4.71 3.45
CA THR A 10 -7.08 4.74 4.86
C THR A 10 -5.85 3.84 5.00
N LEU A 11 -4.76 4.41 5.45
CA LEU A 11 -3.51 3.68 5.59
C LEU A 11 -3.13 3.64 7.06
N ASN A 12 -3.15 2.44 7.62
CA ASN A 12 -2.85 2.23 9.04
C ASN A 12 -3.67 3.15 9.92
N GLY A 13 -4.96 3.28 9.58
CA GLY A 13 -5.88 4.06 10.40
C GLY A 13 -5.90 5.55 10.11
N GLU A 14 -5.13 6.01 9.15
CA GLU A 14 -5.06 7.44 8.86
C GLU A 14 -5.36 7.71 7.40
N PRO A 15 -5.97 8.86 7.11
CA PRO A 15 -6.25 9.20 5.70
C PRO A 15 -4.96 9.39 4.93
N ALA A 16 -4.96 8.90 3.71
CA ALA A 16 -3.82 9.06 2.82
C ALA A 16 -4.33 9.15 1.40
N ARG A 17 -3.46 9.55 0.49
CA ARG A 17 -3.78 9.61 -0.92
C ARG A 17 -2.71 8.91 -1.73
N VAL A 18 -3.14 8.19 -2.73
CA VAL A 18 -2.22 7.51 -3.64
C VAL A 18 -2.64 7.80 -5.06
N ALA A 19 -1.70 7.77 -5.96
CA ALA A 19 -2.00 8.02 -7.37
C ALA A 19 -2.94 6.94 -7.89
N THR A 20 -3.88 7.35 -8.71
CA THR A 20 -4.82 6.42 -9.32
C THR A 20 -4.05 5.37 -10.10
N GLY A 21 -4.40 4.10 -9.90
CA GLY A 21 -3.72 3.01 -10.58
C GLY A 21 -2.51 2.49 -9.84
N SER A 22 -2.19 3.06 -8.69
CA SER A 22 -1.07 2.55 -7.89
C SER A 22 -1.37 1.13 -7.43
N THR A 23 -0.33 0.31 -7.42
CA THR A 23 -0.44 -1.04 -6.89
C THR A 23 -0.03 -1.05 -5.43
N VAL A 24 -0.27 -2.18 -4.78
CA VAL A 24 0.18 -2.38 -3.41
C VAL A 24 1.71 -2.24 -3.35
N ALA A 25 2.41 -2.76 -4.36
CA ALA A 25 3.86 -2.63 -4.39
C ALA A 25 4.29 -1.17 -4.45
N ASP A 26 3.60 -0.36 -5.24
CA ASP A 26 3.91 1.07 -5.33
C ASP A 26 3.70 1.75 -3.99
N LEU A 27 2.61 1.41 -3.32
CA LEU A 27 2.29 2.02 -2.05
C LEU A 27 3.32 1.67 -0.99
N VAL A 28 3.71 0.41 -0.93
CA VAL A 28 4.69 -0.04 0.06
C VAL A 28 6.05 0.59 -0.21
N ARG A 29 6.45 0.65 -1.47
CA ARG A 29 7.72 1.25 -1.83
C ARG A 29 7.77 2.72 -1.42
N GLY A 30 6.68 3.44 -1.66
CA GLY A 30 6.63 4.85 -1.28
C GLY A 30 6.60 5.05 0.22
N LEU A 31 5.89 4.16 0.94
CA LEU A 31 5.76 4.28 2.37
C LEU A 31 7.07 3.97 3.09
N LEU A 32 7.75 2.93 2.66
CA LEU A 32 8.95 2.46 3.34
C LEU A 32 10.24 2.90 2.67
N ASP A 33 10.13 3.50 1.49
CA ASP A 33 11.28 3.94 0.73
C ASP A 33 12.23 2.78 0.46
N ASP A 34 11.65 1.64 0.12
CA ASP A 34 12.41 0.41 -0.07
C ASP A 34 11.70 -0.41 -1.14
N ASP A 35 12.42 -0.80 -2.17
CA ASP A 35 11.85 -1.57 -3.26
C ASP A 35 11.55 -3.00 -2.87
N ASP A 36 12.21 -3.52 -1.87
CA ASP A 36 12.08 -4.93 -1.53
C ASP A 36 12.12 -5.11 -0.01
N PRO A 37 11.19 -4.51 0.72
CA PRO A 37 11.23 -4.59 2.18
C PRO A 37 10.99 -6.01 2.64
N LYS A 38 11.70 -6.41 3.67
CA LYS A 38 11.57 -7.74 4.22
C LYS A 38 10.71 -7.70 5.46
N GLY A 39 10.03 -8.80 5.72
CA GLY A 39 9.24 -8.92 6.95
C GLY A 39 8.04 -8.01 7.00
N VAL A 40 7.50 -7.65 5.84
CA VAL A 40 6.36 -6.74 5.77
C VAL A 40 5.14 -7.50 5.27
N ALA A 41 4.01 -7.28 5.91
CA ALA A 41 2.74 -7.84 5.49
C ALA A 41 1.78 -6.71 5.16
N VAL A 42 0.95 -6.92 4.15
CA VAL A 42 -0.04 -5.93 3.72
C VAL A 42 -1.40 -6.58 3.70
N ALA A 43 -2.38 -5.88 4.25
CA ALA A 43 -3.78 -6.28 4.11
C ALA A 43 -4.52 -5.16 3.39
N LEU A 44 -5.35 -5.55 2.43
CA LEU A 44 -6.15 -4.62 1.67
C LEU A 44 -7.61 -5.00 1.90
N ASN A 45 -8.38 -4.10 2.47
CA ASN A 45 -9.77 -4.34 2.82
C ASN A 45 -9.91 -5.64 3.63
N ARG A 46 -9.00 -5.81 4.59
CA ARG A 46 -8.98 -6.93 5.53
C ARG A 46 -8.58 -8.26 4.90
N CYS A 47 -8.02 -8.22 3.68
CA CYS A 47 -7.53 -9.42 3.03
C CYS A 47 -6.03 -9.31 2.87
N VAL A 48 -5.30 -10.29 3.35
CA VAL A 48 -3.85 -10.27 3.22
C VAL A 48 -3.47 -10.45 1.76
N ILE A 49 -2.60 -9.58 1.27
CA ILE A 49 -2.10 -9.64 -0.10
C ILE A 49 -0.71 -10.25 -0.05
N THR A 50 -0.53 -11.39 -0.69
CA THR A 50 0.77 -12.04 -0.68
C THR A 50 1.77 -11.19 -1.45
N ARG A 51 3.04 -11.33 -1.06
CA ARG A 51 4.10 -10.54 -1.66
C ARG A 51 4.10 -10.63 -3.17
N SER A 52 3.90 -11.82 -3.69
CA SER A 52 3.93 -12.04 -5.13
C SER A 52 2.78 -11.33 -5.85
N GLU A 53 1.75 -10.93 -5.13
CA GLU A 53 0.61 -10.25 -5.72
C GLU A 53 0.65 -8.74 -5.56
N TRP A 54 1.59 -8.23 -4.84
CA TRP A 54 1.65 -6.79 -4.59
C TRP A 54 1.69 -5.98 -5.87
N ALA A 55 2.48 -6.40 -6.83
CA ALA A 55 2.65 -5.66 -8.08
C ALA A 55 1.46 -5.80 -9.01
N CYS A 56 0.59 -6.75 -8.75
CA CYS A 56 -0.59 -7.00 -9.58
C CYS A 56 -1.88 -6.51 -8.94
N THR A 57 -1.83 -6.01 -7.74
CA THR A 57 -3.03 -5.62 -7.01
C THR A 57 -3.11 -4.11 -6.96
N THR A 58 -4.08 -3.56 -7.66
CA THR A 58 -4.31 -2.12 -7.68
C THR A 58 -5.05 -1.72 -6.41
N VAL A 59 -4.67 -0.59 -5.85
CA VAL A 59 -5.32 -0.06 -4.65
C VAL A 59 -6.56 0.71 -5.07
N PRO A 60 -7.76 0.24 -4.71
CA PRO A 60 -8.98 0.94 -5.13
C PRO A 60 -9.26 2.16 -4.25
N PRO A 61 -10.08 3.07 -4.75
CA PRO A 61 -10.48 4.22 -3.93
C PRO A 61 -11.20 3.76 -2.68
N GLY A 62 -10.93 4.41 -1.59
CA GLY A 62 -11.59 4.09 -0.33
C GLY A 62 -11.06 2.86 0.36
N ALA A 63 -9.96 2.29 -0.13
CA ALA A 63 -9.44 1.06 0.43
C ALA A 63 -8.94 1.25 1.85
N LEU A 64 -9.10 0.20 2.64
CA LEU A 64 -8.50 0.13 3.96
C LEU A 64 -7.21 -0.65 3.80
N VAL A 65 -6.10 0.00 4.00
CA VAL A 65 -4.78 -0.59 3.79
C VAL A 65 -4.05 -0.66 5.11
N GLU A 66 -3.51 -1.84 5.42
CA GLU A 66 -2.72 -2.01 6.62
C GLU A 66 -1.38 -2.59 6.24
N VAL A 67 -0.32 -1.93 6.66
CA VAL A 67 1.04 -2.37 6.38
C VAL A 67 1.73 -2.59 7.71
N VAL A 68 2.16 -3.82 7.95
CA VAL A 68 2.75 -4.19 9.23
C VAL A 68 4.12 -4.76 9.00
N GLY A 69 5.10 -4.25 9.73
CA GLY A 69 6.45 -4.78 9.65
C GLY A 69 6.66 -5.83 10.69
N ALA A 70 6.84 -7.07 10.27
CA ALA A 70 7.03 -8.16 11.20
C ALA A 70 8.29 -8.02 12.01
N ALA A 71 9.29 -7.39 11.45
CA ALA A 71 10.55 -7.25 12.13
C ALA A 71 10.67 -5.93 12.84
N ALA A 72 9.57 -5.26 13.01
CA ALA A 72 9.62 -3.93 13.56
C ALA A 72 10.26 -3.89 14.92
N GLY A 73 10.08 -4.91 15.65
CA GLY A 73 10.68 -4.92 16.96
C GLY A 73 12.15 -5.17 16.90
N GLY A 74 12.55 -5.63 15.81
CA GLY A 74 13.97 -5.91 15.68
C GLY A 74 14.59 -4.63 15.43
#